data_a7ec05f7fb341a486843f8af16d94a07
#
_entry.id   a7ec05f7fb341a486843f8af16d94a07
#
_cell.length_a   1.000
_cell.length_b   1.000
_cell.length_c   1.000
_cell.angle_alpha   90.00
_cell.angle_beta   90.00
_cell.angle_gamma   90.00
#
_symmetry.space_group_name_H-M   'P 1'
#
loop_
_entity.id
_entity.type
_entity.pdbx_description
1 polymer ?
#
loop_
_entity_poly.entity_id
_entity_poly.type
_entity_poly.pdbx_seq_one_letter_code
_entity_poly.pdbx_strand_id
1 'polypeptide(L)'
;MLEPVRQPVGVALRDAYPWPDLASLARTAEDAGFEALFLPEVGARDTLATLAALAGETSRIRLGTGVVPLPSRAPGLLAIAGATVQERSGGRLILGLGTG
;
A
#
# COMPACT_ATOMS: atom_id res chain seq x y z
N MET A 1 28.25 -22.69 -8.29
CA MET A 1 27.48 -21.70 -9.06
C MET A 1 26.79 -20.73 -8.12
N LEU A 2 26.90 -19.44 -8.38
CA LEU A 2 26.23 -18.43 -7.57
C LEU A 2 24.81 -18.23 -8.08
N GLU A 3 23.85 -18.22 -7.15
CA GLU A 3 22.50 -17.86 -7.50
C GLU A 3 22.39 -16.35 -7.75
N PRO A 4 21.52 -15.93 -8.68
CA PRO A 4 21.30 -14.49 -8.88
C PRO A 4 20.73 -13.87 -7.62
N VAL A 5 21.26 -12.71 -7.27
CA VAL A 5 20.70 -11.91 -6.19
C VAL A 5 19.35 -11.35 -6.65
N ARG A 6 18.28 -11.69 -5.93
CA ARG A 6 16.97 -11.11 -6.22
C ARG A 6 16.93 -9.70 -5.68
N GLN A 7 16.61 -8.77 -6.55
CA GLN A 7 16.30 -7.40 -6.15
C GLN A 7 14.81 -7.32 -5.78
N PRO A 8 14.46 -6.79 -4.61
CA PRO A 8 13.06 -6.56 -4.30
C PRO A 8 12.49 -5.51 -5.25
N VAL A 9 11.31 -5.80 -5.80
CA VAL A 9 10.64 -4.92 -6.76
C VAL A 9 9.25 -4.59 -6.23
N GLY A 10 8.94 -3.30 -6.16
CA GLY A 10 7.61 -2.80 -5.85
C GLY A 10 6.88 -2.37 -7.12
N VAL A 11 5.58 -2.23 -7.01
CA VAL A 11 4.72 -1.73 -8.07
C VAL A 11 3.88 -0.58 -7.54
N ALA A 12 3.76 0.49 -8.34
CA ALA A 12 2.88 1.61 -8.04
C ALA A 12 1.59 1.42 -8.84
N LEU A 13 0.47 1.42 -8.15
CA LEU A 13 -0.85 1.29 -8.76
C LEU A 13 -1.58 2.63 -8.71
N ARG A 14 -2.47 2.87 -9.65
CA ARG A 14 -3.37 4.01 -9.59
C ARG A 14 -4.49 3.71 -8.60
N ASP A 15 -4.93 4.73 -7.87
CA ASP A 15 -6.01 4.59 -6.91
C ASP A 15 -7.41 4.74 -7.53
N ALA A 16 -7.49 5.15 -8.80
CA ALA A 16 -8.74 5.46 -9.49
C ALA A 16 -9.43 4.25 -10.13
N TYR A 17 -8.84 3.06 -10.05
CA TYR A 17 -9.49 1.85 -10.58
C TYR A 17 -10.77 1.56 -9.80
N PRO A 18 -11.82 1.00 -10.43
CA PRO A 18 -12.94 0.41 -9.71
C PRO A 18 -12.45 -0.59 -8.67
N TRP A 19 -13.12 -0.68 -7.53
CA TRP A 19 -12.64 -1.51 -6.42
C TRP A 19 -12.35 -2.97 -6.81
N PRO A 20 -13.23 -3.66 -7.57
CA PRO A 20 -12.91 -5.05 -7.96
C PRO A 20 -11.61 -5.17 -8.75
N ASP A 21 -11.33 -4.19 -9.61
CA ASP A 21 -10.11 -4.17 -10.42
C ASP A 21 -8.88 -3.91 -9.56
N LEU A 22 -8.98 -2.97 -8.62
CA LEU A 22 -7.88 -2.68 -7.71
C LEU A 22 -7.54 -3.88 -6.83
N ALA A 23 -8.54 -4.54 -6.27
CA ALA A 23 -8.35 -5.75 -5.48
C ALA A 23 -7.73 -6.88 -6.31
N SER A 24 -8.19 -7.05 -7.54
CA SER A 24 -7.63 -8.04 -8.48
C SER A 24 -6.16 -7.73 -8.82
N LEU A 25 -5.84 -6.46 -9.07
CA LEU A 25 -4.46 -6.05 -9.34
C LEU A 25 -3.55 -6.29 -8.14
N ALA A 26 -4.02 -6.04 -6.94
CA ALA A 26 -3.24 -6.31 -5.73
C ALA A 26 -2.93 -7.81 -5.58
N ARG A 27 -3.92 -8.67 -5.80
CA ARG A 27 -3.71 -10.12 -5.78
C ARG A 27 -2.77 -10.58 -6.87
N THR A 28 -2.91 -10.02 -8.07
CA THR A 28 -2.03 -10.34 -9.20
C THR A 28 -0.58 -9.94 -8.92
N ALA A 29 -0.38 -8.75 -8.33
CA ALA A 29 0.96 -8.30 -7.96
C ALA A 29 1.59 -9.23 -6.91
N GLU A 30 0.80 -9.65 -5.92
CA GLU A 30 1.27 -10.61 -4.91
C GLU A 30 1.64 -11.94 -5.55
N ASP A 31 0.78 -12.49 -6.40
CA ASP A 31 1.03 -13.77 -7.06
C ASP A 31 2.24 -13.71 -8.00
N ALA A 32 2.48 -12.55 -8.62
CA ALA A 32 3.63 -12.33 -9.47
C ALA A 32 4.95 -12.16 -8.71
N GLY A 33 4.90 -12.10 -7.37
CA GLY A 33 6.11 -12.01 -6.54
C GLY A 33 6.61 -10.61 -6.26
N PHE A 34 5.82 -9.56 -6.51
CA PHE A 34 6.21 -8.22 -6.10
C PHE A 34 6.29 -8.12 -4.58
N GLU A 35 7.32 -7.45 -4.07
CA GLU A 35 7.54 -7.28 -2.64
C GLU A 35 6.57 -6.30 -2.00
N ALA A 36 6.15 -5.28 -2.76
CA ALA A 36 5.30 -4.22 -2.26
C ALA A 36 4.44 -3.64 -3.37
N LEU A 37 3.28 -3.13 -2.99
CA LEU A 37 2.50 -2.24 -3.85
C LEU A 37 2.36 -0.89 -3.16
N PHE A 38 2.31 0.16 -3.97
CA PHE A 38 2.19 1.54 -3.48
C PHE A 38 1.01 2.21 -4.14
N LEU A 39 0.24 2.94 -3.32
CA LEU A 39 -0.87 3.75 -3.79
C LEU A 39 -0.62 5.22 -3.48
N PRO A 40 -0.85 6.12 -4.44
CA PRO A 40 -0.84 7.55 -4.18
C PRO A 40 -2.15 7.98 -3.53
N GLU A 41 -2.15 9.18 -2.97
CA GLU A 41 -3.39 9.84 -2.54
C GLU A 41 -3.52 11.14 -3.34
N VAL A 42 -4.31 11.10 -4.40
CA VAL A 42 -4.41 12.17 -5.38
C VAL A 42 -5.87 12.58 -5.64
N GLY A 43 -6.75 12.31 -4.70
CA GLY A 43 -8.13 12.77 -4.75
C GLY A 43 -9.17 11.73 -5.12
N ALA A 44 -8.79 10.47 -5.35
CA ALA A 44 -9.76 9.42 -5.65
C ALA A 44 -10.22 8.69 -4.39
N ARG A 45 -9.26 8.23 -3.56
CA ARG A 45 -9.57 7.48 -2.34
C ARG A 45 -8.66 7.90 -1.20
N ASP A 46 -9.13 7.66 0.02
CA ASP A 46 -8.27 7.64 1.20
C ASP A 46 -7.34 6.44 1.09
N THR A 47 -6.04 6.69 0.99
CA THR A 47 -5.09 5.61 0.70
C THR A 47 -4.94 4.64 1.87
N LEU A 48 -4.99 5.13 3.12
CA LEU A 48 -4.86 4.27 4.30
C LEU A 48 -6.08 3.35 4.44
N ALA A 49 -7.29 3.90 4.25
CA ALA A 49 -8.50 3.10 4.25
C ALA A 49 -8.46 2.04 3.14
N THR A 50 -7.96 2.40 1.97
CA THR A 50 -7.83 1.48 0.83
C THR A 50 -6.83 0.37 1.15
N LEU A 51 -5.69 0.69 1.74
CA LEU A 51 -4.69 -0.32 2.12
C LEU A 51 -5.21 -1.26 3.20
N ALA A 52 -6.00 -0.76 4.15
CA ALA A 52 -6.64 -1.62 5.15
C ALA A 52 -7.57 -2.65 4.49
N ALA A 53 -8.32 -2.23 3.48
CA ALA A 53 -9.18 -3.12 2.72
C ALA A 53 -8.35 -4.12 1.89
N LEU A 54 -7.29 -3.68 1.22
CA LEU A 54 -6.40 -4.56 0.46
C LEU A 54 -5.66 -5.55 1.34
N ALA A 55 -5.44 -5.23 2.61
CA ALA A 55 -4.85 -6.17 3.56
C ALA A 55 -5.67 -7.45 3.70
N GLY A 56 -6.99 -7.36 3.56
CA GLY A 56 -7.89 -8.53 3.57
C GLY A 56 -7.92 -9.31 2.26
N GLU A 57 -7.42 -8.72 1.18
CA GLU A 57 -7.38 -9.35 -0.15
C GLU A 57 -6.02 -10.00 -0.44
N THR A 58 -5.04 -9.78 0.41
CA THR A 58 -3.65 -10.21 0.22
C THR A 58 -3.13 -10.85 1.49
N SER A 59 -1.98 -11.51 1.44
CA SER A 59 -1.44 -12.20 2.62
C SER A 59 0.00 -11.84 2.96
N ARG A 60 0.84 -11.44 2.00
CA ARG A 60 2.26 -11.19 2.27
C ARG A 60 2.82 -9.93 1.62
N ILE A 61 2.24 -9.45 0.52
CA ILE A 61 2.74 -8.27 -0.18
C ILE A 61 2.68 -7.05 0.76
N ARG A 62 3.72 -6.27 0.77
CA ARG A 62 3.74 -5.05 1.58
C ARG A 62 2.87 -3.98 0.94
N LEU A 63 2.22 -3.20 1.78
CA LEU A 63 1.20 -2.24 1.37
C LEU A 63 1.71 -0.85 1.73
N GLY A 64 2.00 -0.06 0.72
CA GLY A 64 2.65 1.22 0.90
C GLY A 64 1.84 2.41 0.41
N THR A 65 2.11 3.55 1.01
CA THR A 65 1.63 4.83 0.51
C THR A 65 2.74 5.52 -0.26
N GLY A 66 2.44 5.95 -1.43
CA GLY A 66 3.40 6.68 -2.24
C GLY A 66 2.74 7.91 -2.86
N VAL A 67 2.48 8.94 -2.11
CA VAL A 67 2.67 9.15 -0.66
C VAL A 67 1.38 9.60 0.01
N VAL A 68 1.34 9.66 1.37
CA VAL A 68 0.32 10.42 2.06
C VAL A 68 0.80 11.87 2.13
N PRO A 69 0.04 12.83 1.59
CA PRO A 69 0.39 14.24 1.74
C PRO A 69 0.25 14.68 3.19
N LEU A 70 1.31 15.23 3.77
CA LEU A 70 1.31 15.64 5.18
C LEU A 70 0.18 16.62 5.54
N PRO A 71 -0.19 17.59 4.67
CA PRO A 71 -1.29 18.49 4.98
C PRO A 71 -2.67 17.84 5.00
N SER A 72 -2.81 16.61 4.53
CA SER A 72 -4.13 15.97 4.37
C SER A 72 -4.77 15.55 5.68
N ARG A 73 -3.98 15.33 6.73
CA ARG A 73 -4.46 14.83 8.03
C ARG A 73 -3.68 15.46 9.16
N ALA A 74 -4.33 15.60 10.31
CA ALA A 74 -3.62 15.95 11.54
C ALA A 74 -2.63 14.83 11.89
N PRO A 75 -1.44 15.16 12.41
CA PRO A 75 -0.41 14.16 12.70
C PRO A 75 -0.88 13.04 13.63
N GLY A 76 -1.68 13.36 14.64
CA GLY A 76 -2.22 12.34 15.54
C GLY A 76 -3.15 11.37 14.85
N LEU A 77 -4.00 11.87 13.94
CA LEU A 77 -4.89 11.02 13.16
C LEU A 77 -4.10 10.14 12.19
N LEU A 78 -3.08 10.70 11.55
CA LEU A 78 -2.21 9.94 10.66
C LEU A 78 -1.52 8.79 11.40
N ALA A 79 -1.01 9.04 12.60
CA ALA A 79 -0.38 8.03 13.43
C ALA A 79 -1.34 6.89 13.79
N ILE A 80 -2.56 7.23 14.20
CA ILE A 80 -3.59 6.23 14.55
C ILE A 80 -3.99 5.42 13.33
N ALA A 81 -4.22 6.08 12.20
CA ALA A 81 -4.60 5.40 10.97
C ALA A 81 -3.49 4.46 10.48
N GLY A 82 -2.24 4.91 10.50
CA GLY A 82 -1.10 4.08 10.15
C GLY A 82 -0.96 2.86 11.06
N ALA A 83 -1.09 3.07 12.36
CA ALA A 83 -1.04 1.97 13.33
C ALA A 83 -2.16 0.95 13.10
N THR A 84 -3.34 1.42 12.75
CA THR A 84 -4.49 0.55 12.46
C THR A 84 -4.23 -0.30 11.21
N VAL A 85 -3.70 0.29 10.14
CA VAL A 85 -3.34 -0.46 8.93
C VAL A 85 -2.22 -1.45 9.23
N GLN A 86 -1.23 -1.06 10.03
CA GLN A 86 -0.14 -1.95 10.42
C GLN A 86 -0.67 -3.17 11.17
N GLU A 87 -1.58 -2.97 12.10
CA GLU A 87 -2.22 -4.07 12.83
C GLU A 87 -3.06 -4.94 11.89
N ARG A 88 -3.91 -4.31 11.08
CA ARG A 88 -4.81 -5.02 10.15
C ARG A 88 -4.05 -5.84 9.12
N SER A 89 -2.90 -5.37 8.69
CA SER A 89 -2.09 -6.02 7.66
C SER A 89 -1.08 -7.03 8.21
N GLY A 90 -0.99 -7.20 9.52
CA GLY A 90 0.01 -8.08 10.11
C GLY A 90 1.43 -7.55 9.94
N GLY A 91 1.60 -6.24 10.01
CA GLY A 91 2.93 -5.61 9.94
C GLY A 91 3.44 -5.29 8.55
N ARG A 92 2.55 -5.23 7.55
CA ARG A 92 2.96 -5.05 6.15
C ARG A 92 2.94 -3.61 5.64
N LEU A 93 2.58 -2.64 6.48
CA LEU A 93 2.51 -1.24 6.05
C LEU A 93 3.88 -0.64 5.81
N ILE A 94 4.01 0.09 4.70
CA ILE A 94 5.09 1.04 4.45
C ILE A 94 4.46 2.42 4.35
N LEU A 95 4.71 3.28 5.35
CA LEU A 95 4.11 4.61 5.38
C LEU A 95 5.05 5.62 4.74
N GLY A 96 4.78 5.95 3.48
CA GLY A 96 5.48 6.99 2.75
C GLY A 96 4.75 8.33 2.92
N LEU A 97 5.49 9.35 3.31
CA LEU A 97 4.98 10.70 3.55
C LEU A 97 5.59 11.68 2.57
N GLY A 98 4.82 12.69 2.21
CA GLY A 98 5.30 13.74 1.33
C GLY A 98 4.62 15.07 1.59
N THR A 99 5.05 16.08 0.87
CA THR A 99 4.47 17.41 1.00
C THR A 99 3.22 17.62 0.17
N GLY A 100 2.97 16.72 -0.74
CA GLY A 100 1.78 16.75 -1.59
C GLY A 100 2.03 17.31 -2.95
#